data_35643361ea128374fd1a0dad26aae0f0
#
_entry.id   35643361ea128374fd1a0dad26aae0f0
#
_cell.length_a   1.000
_cell.length_b   1.000
_cell.length_c   1.000
_cell.angle_alpha   90.00
_cell.angle_beta   90.00
_cell.angle_gamma   90.00
#
_symmetry.space_group_name_H-M   'P 1'
#
loop_
_entity.id
_entity.type
_entity.pdbx_description
1 polymer ?
#
loop_
_entity_poly.entity_id
_entity_poly.type
_entity_poly.pdbx_seq_one_letter_code
_entity_poly.pdbx_strand_id
1 'polypeptide(L)'
;MIYQGSKSRLAKYIVPIINKILHKNKIDTFVDACCGGANVIANPKHPILCANKIGYDKNKYLIALLNKFKNENVEFVEITEQEYKKVRDNFDAYDDWYVGYVGFFATFGGAFFNGYGREKEISRVKKCYKNIMKQQKALTNATFVEEDFFNLSLKDTLIYIDPPYKNSKKFKVPFDYDKFWDKAQELAENNVVLISEQTIPDDIKCDILFKKPLRMTIAATGEYAERNEYLIRLK
;
A
#
# COMPACT_ATOMS: atom_id res chain seq x y z
N MET A 1 -8.06 0.38 -3.79
CA MET A 1 -8.16 -0.64 -4.88
C MET A 1 -7.85 -2.04 -4.36
N ILE A 2 -8.02 -3.11 -5.15
CA ILE A 2 -7.53 -4.45 -4.77
C ILE A 2 -6.02 -4.47 -4.98
N TYR A 3 -5.28 -4.74 -3.92
CA TYR A 3 -3.81 -4.69 -3.90
C TYR A 3 -3.27 -5.75 -2.96
N GLN A 4 -2.17 -6.41 -3.32
CA GLN A 4 -1.52 -7.42 -2.49
C GLN A 4 -0.98 -6.76 -1.21
N GLY A 5 -1.20 -7.37 -0.05
CA GLY A 5 -0.79 -6.80 1.23
C GLY A 5 -1.69 -5.68 1.78
N SER A 6 -2.78 -5.34 1.07
CA SER A 6 -3.67 -4.22 1.42
C SER A 6 -4.13 -4.22 2.87
N LYS A 7 -3.97 -3.10 3.55
CA LYS A 7 -4.47 -2.83 4.90
C LYS A 7 -5.93 -2.34 4.97
N SER A 8 -6.69 -2.44 3.86
CA SER A 8 -8.08 -1.94 3.81
C SER A 8 -8.98 -2.51 4.93
N ARG A 9 -8.77 -3.77 5.35
CA ARG A 9 -9.52 -4.40 6.44
C ARG A 9 -9.08 -3.92 7.83
N LEU A 10 -7.85 -3.44 7.95
CA LEU A 10 -7.25 -2.95 9.19
C LEU A 10 -7.37 -1.43 9.33
N ALA A 11 -7.65 -0.72 8.25
CA ALA A 11 -7.75 0.74 8.24
C ALA A 11 -8.72 1.28 9.30
N LYS A 12 -9.82 0.57 9.58
CA LYS A 12 -10.76 0.93 10.65
C LYS A 12 -10.15 0.96 12.06
N TYR A 13 -9.02 0.32 12.29
CA TYR A 13 -8.27 0.33 13.54
C TYR A 13 -7.06 1.27 13.45
N ILE A 14 -6.34 1.24 12.34
CA ILE A 14 -5.11 2.00 12.11
C ILE A 14 -5.39 3.50 11.98
N VAL A 15 -6.36 3.89 11.15
CA VAL A 15 -6.64 5.30 10.86
C VAL A 15 -7.09 6.10 12.07
N PRO A 16 -7.95 5.60 12.98
CA PRO A 16 -8.28 6.34 14.20
C PRO A 16 -7.06 6.60 15.09
N ILE A 17 -6.10 5.67 15.16
CA ILE A 17 -4.84 5.85 15.92
C ILE A 17 -3.99 6.94 15.25
N ILE A 18 -3.83 6.90 13.92
CA ILE A 18 -3.13 7.92 13.16
C ILE A 18 -3.75 9.30 13.43
N ASN A 19 -5.07 9.44 13.27
CA ASN A 19 -5.76 10.72 13.47
C ASN A 19 -5.62 11.26 14.91
N LYS A 20 -5.67 10.37 15.91
CA LYS A 20 -5.43 10.76 17.31
C LYS A 20 -4.02 11.31 17.51
N ILE A 21 -3.01 10.72 16.87
CA ILE A 21 -1.62 11.16 16.98
C ILE A 21 -1.41 12.48 16.24
N LEU A 22 -1.92 12.61 15.01
CA LEU A 22 -1.89 13.86 14.24
C LEU A 22 -2.45 15.03 15.06
N HIS A 23 -3.65 14.86 15.60
CA HIS A 23 -4.32 15.88 16.40
C HIS A 23 -3.56 16.21 17.70
N LYS A 24 -3.13 15.18 18.47
CA LYS A 24 -2.42 15.38 19.74
C LYS A 24 -1.10 16.13 19.56
N ASN A 25 -0.36 15.85 18.48
CA ASN A 25 0.95 16.44 18.24
C ASN A 25 0.89 17.66 17.30
N LYS A 26 -0.30 18.07 16.85
CA LYS A 26 -0.51 19.18 15.92
C LYS A 26 0.30 19.02 14.62
N ILE A 27 0.31 17.80 14.08
CA ILE A 27 1.02 17.48 12.84
C ILE A 27 0.06 17.65 11.66
N ASP A 28 0.44 18.50 10.69
CA ASP A 28 -0.39 18.84 9.54
C ASP A 28 -0.12 17.97 8.32
N THR A 29 0.95 17.15 8.35
CA THR A 29 1.37 16.33 7.21
C THR A 29 1.41 14.85 7.60
N PHE A 30 0.67 14.04 6.85
CA PHE A 30 0.69 12.59 6.91
C PHE A 30 1.39 12.02 5.68
N VAL A 31 2.31 11.10 5.89
CA VAL A 31 3.05 10.39 4.85
C VAL A 31 2.75 8.89 4.93
N ASP A 32 2.33 8.28 3.81
CA ASP A 32 2.25 6.83 3.61
C ASP A 32 3.47 6.43 2.76
N ALA A 33 4.53 5.96 3.41
CA ALA A 33 5.85 5.80 2.81
C ALA A 33 6.00 4.56 1.90
N CYS A 34 5.02 3.65 1.93
CA CYS A 34 4.89 2.50 1.05
C CYS A 34 3.41 2.35 0.69
N CYS A 35 2.85 3.34 -0.01
CA CYS A 35 1.40 3.52 -0.07
C CYS A 35 0.65 2.41 -0.82
N GLY A 36 1.32 1.66 -1.68
CA GLY A 36 0.73 0.57 -2.43
C GLY A 36 -0.58 0.99 -3.10
N GLY A 37 -1.65 0.23 -2.89
CA GLY A 37 -2.98 0.57 -3.42
C GLY A 37 -3.69 1.75 -2.74
N ALA A 38 -2.98 2.59 -1.97
CA ALA A 38 -3.47 3.77 -1.25
C ALA A 38 -4.64 3.45 -0.27
N ASN A 39 -4.67 2.25 0.29
CA ASN A 39 -5.80 1.78 1.09
C ASN A 39 -5.82 2.31 2.54
N VAL A 40 -4.75 2.96 2.98
CA VAL A 40 -4.67 3.70 4.25
C VAL A 40 -4.83 5.19 3.98
N ILE A 41 -3.93 5.79 3.22
CA ILE A 41 -3.91 7.24 2.94
C ILE A 41 -5.20 7.76 2.28
N ALA A 42 -5.78 6.99 1.35
CA ALA A 42 -6.99 7.34 0.61
C ALA A 42 -8.13 6.35 0.90
N ASN A 43 -8.35 6.02 2.16
CA ASN A 43 -9.44 5.14 2.56
C ASN A 43 -10.79 5.89 2.50
N PRO A 44 -11.79 5.41 1.72
CA PRO A 44 -13.04 6.15 1.55
C PRO A 44 -13.96 6.09 2.79
N LYS A 45 -13.75 5.13 3.68
CA LYS A 45 -14.59 4.94 4.89
C LYS A 45 -13.94 5.50 6.15
N HIS A 46 -12.63 5.58 6.18
CA HIS A 46 -11.84 6.02 7.31
C HIS A 46 -10.82 7.05 6.80
N PRO A 47 -11.20 8.33 6.65
CA PRO A 47 -10.31 9.36 6.12
C PRO A 47 -9.21 9.73 7.12
N ILE A 48 -8.03 10.02 6.61
CA ILE A 48 -6.97 10.71 7.35
C ILE A 48 -7.35 12.19 7.46
N LEU A 49 -7.30 12.71 8.70
CA LEU A 49 -7.74 14.06 9.05
C LEU A 49 -6.53 14.99 9.26
N CYS A 50 -5.90 15.42 8.18
CA CYS A 50 -4.82 16.42 8.19
C CYS A 50 -4.83 17.24 6.88
N ALA A 51 -4.06 18.33 6.87
CA ALA A 51 -4.00 19.25 5.74
C ALA A 51 -3.30 18.61 4.53
N ASN A 52 -2.15 17.97 4.75
CA ASN A 52 -1.31 17.43 3.70
C ASN A 52 -1.23 15.90 3.80
N LYS A 53 -1.41 15.22 2.68
CA LYS A 53 -1.29 13.76 2.58
C LYS A 53 -0.44 13.39 1.39
N ILE A 54 0.66 12.67 1.63
CA ILE A 54 1.62 12.28 0.61
C ILE A 54 1.82 10.77 0.67
N GLY A 55 1.60 10.10 -0.45
CA GLY A 55 1.85 8.67 -0.62
C GLY A 55 3.07 8.44 -1.51
N TYR A 56 4.03 7.67 -1.04
CA TYR A 56 5.20 7.26 -1.80
C TYR A 56 5.14 5.78 -2.13
N ASP A 57 5.58 5.41 -3.31
CA ASP A 57 5.85 4.02 -3.71
C ASP A 57 6.89 4.03 -4.82
N LYS A 58 7.78 3.03 -4.83
CA LYS A 58 8.82 2.92 -5.86
C LYS A 58 8.31 2.38 -7.19
N ASN A 59 7.09 1.90 -7.25
CA ASN A 59 6.52 1.37 -8.48
C ASN A 59 5.91 2.52 -9.31
N LYS A 60 6.64 2.99 -10.32
CA LYS A 60 6.20 4.09 -11.18
C LYS A 60 4.82 3.84 -11.83
N TYR A 61 4.53 2.61 -12.24
CA TYR A 61 3.26 2.24 -12.86
C TYR A 61 2.08 2.31 -11.89
N LEU A 62 2.33 2.00 -10.62
CA LEU A 62 1.33 2.16 -9.56
C LEU A 62 1.03 3.64 -9.30
N ILE A 63 2.07 4.45 -9.18
CA ILE A 63 1.94 5.88 -8.96
C ILE A 63 1.27 6.57 -10.15
N ALA A 64 1.65 6.22 -11.38
CA ALA A 64 0.99 6.71 -12.58
C ALA A 64 -0.50 6.35 -12.62
N LEU A 65 -0.85 5.11 -12.25
CA LEU A 65 -2.23 4.64 -12.14
C LEU A 65 -3.03 5.45 -11.10
N LEU A 66 -2.49 5.64 -9.89
CA LEU A 66 -3.15 6.40 -8.82
C LEU A 66 -3.37 7.86 -9.23
N ASN A 67 -2.36 8.49 -9.82
CA ASN A 67 -2.45 9.86 -10.33
C ASN A 67 -3.43 10.01 -11.49
N LYS A 68 -3.52 9.01 -12.39
CA LYS A 68 -4.52 9.01 -13.47
C LYS A 68 -5.94 9.02 -12.90
N PHE A 69 -6.26 8.12 -11.99
CA PHE A 69 -7.57 8.05 -11.33
C PHE A 69 -7.86 9.24 -10.39
N LYS A 70 -6.83 9.87 -9.85
CA LYS A 70 -6.96 11.10 -9.06
C LYS A 70 -7.40 12.27 -9.92
N ASN A 71 -6.81 12.43 -11.09
CA ASN A 71 -6.89 13.65 -11.89
C ASN A 71 -7.96 13.57 -13.00
N GLU A 72 -8.37 12.37 -13.41
CA GLU A 72 -9.23 12.16 -14.56
C GLU A 72 -10.34 11.14 -14.30
N ASN A 73 -11.42 11.27 -15.07
CA ASN A 73 -12.46 10.23 -15.15
C ASN A 73 -11.99 9.17 -16.15
N VAL A 74 -11.35 8.12 -15.62
CA VAL A 74 -10.90 6.99 -16.43
C VAL A 74 -12.08 6.10 -16.77
N GLU A 75 -12.32 5.83 -18.04
CA GLU A 75 -13.36 4.89 -18.46
C GLU A 75 -12.94 3.44 -18.19
N PHE A 76 -13.95 2.59 -18.00
CA PHE A 76 -13.71 1.16 -17.83
C PHE A 76 -13.23 0.54 -19.14
N VAL A 77 -12.11 -0.16 -19.08
CA VAL A 77 -11.57 -0.97 -20.19
C VAL A 77 -11.44 -2.41 -19.70
N GLU A 78 -12.10 -3.34 -20.39
CA GLU A 78 -11.90 -4.77 -20.12
C GLU A 78 -10.57 -5.23 -20.71
N ILE A 79 -9.82 -6.06 -19.97
CA ILE A 79 -8.51 -6.56 -20.41
C ILE A 79 -8.60 -8.05 -20.65
N THR A 80 -8.31 -8.46 -21.89
CA THR A 80 -8.22 -9.88 -22.26
C THR A 80 -6.87 -10.47 -21.80
N GLU A 81 -6.78 -11.79 -21.75
CA GLU A 81 -5.51 -12.46 -21.46
C GLU A 81 -4.44 -12.16 -22.52
N GLN A 82 -4.85 -11.99 -23.78
CA GLN A 82 -3.96 -11.63 -24.87
C GLN A 82 -3.38 -10.23 -24.66
N GLU A 83 -4.22 -9.25 -24.34
CA GLU A 83 -3.79 -7.88 -24.06
C GLU A 83 -2.89 -7.83 -22.80
N TYR A 84 -3.24 -8.57 -21.74
CA TYR A 84 -2.40 -8.69 -20.55
C TYR A 84 -0.97 -9.18 -20.89
N LYS A 85 -0.83 -10.22 -21.72
CA LYS A 85 0.47 -10.73 -22.16
C LYS A 85 1.23 -9.71 -23.00
N LYS A 86 0.54 -9.06 -23.93
CA LYS A 86 1.10 -8.05 -24.83
C LYS A 86 1.70 -6.85 -24.07
N VAL A 87 0.95 -6.32 -23.09
CA VAL A 87 1.42 -5.22 -22.25
C VAL A 87 2.57 -5.67 -21.34
N ARG A 88 2.46 -6.87 -20.73
CA ARG A 88 3.52 -7.42 -19.87
C ARG A 88 4.85 -7.57 -20.58
N ASP A 89 4.82 -7.96 -21.85
CA ASP A 89 6.01 -8.27 -22.62
C ASP A 89 6.59 -7.03 -23.34
N ASN A 90 5.91 -5.87 -23.28
CA ASN A 90 6.33 -4.64 -23.95
C ASN A 90 5.83 -3.37 -23.24
N PHE A 91 6.33 -3.08 -22.04
CA PHE A 91 5.90 -1.93 -21.23
C PHE A 91 6.12 -0.58 -21.93
N ASP A 92 7.23 -0.43 -22.66
CA ASP A 92 7.64 0.84 -23.27
C ASP A 92 6.73 1.28 -24.44
N ALA A 93 5.86 0.37 -24.94
CA ALA A 93 4.89 0.69 -25.98
C ALA A 93 3.60 1.32 -25.43
N TYR A 94 3.47 1.47 -24.11
CA TYR A 94 2.25 1.92 -23.46
C TYR A 94 2.53 3.01 -22.43
N ASP A 95 1.53 3.87 -22.19
CA ASP A 95 1.58 4.83 -21.08
C ASP A 95 1.73 4.10 -19.72
N ASP A 96 2.54 4.64 -18.82
CA ASP A 96 2.82 4.05 -17.52
C ASP A 96 1.55 3.75 -16.70
N TRP A 97 0.54 4.63 -16.76
CA TRP A 97 -0.73 4.40 -16.08
C TRP A 97 -1.49 3.20 -16.64
N TYR A 98 -1.41 2.96 -17.97
CA TYR A 98 -2.08 1.82 -18.60
C TYR A 98 -1.36 0.51 -18.28
N VAL A 99 -0.03 0.51 -18.26
CA VAL A 99 0.76 -0.62 -17.74
C VAL A 99 0.35 -0.93 -16.30
N GLY A 100 0.19 0.09 -15.46
CA GLY A 100 -0.33 -0.05 -14.11
C GLY A 100 -1.76 -0.62 -14.07
N TYR A 101 -2.65 -0.11 -14.92
CA TYR A 101 -4.03 -0.59 -15.02
C TYR A 101 -4.08 -2.09 -15.36
N VAL A 102 -3.39 -2.50 -16.41
CA VAL A 102 -3.32 -3.92 -16.82
C VAL A 102 -2.65 -4.77 -15.75
N GLY A 103 -1.47 -4.31 -15.26
CA GLY A 103 -0.63 -5.06 -14.34
C GLY A 103 -1.24 -5.31 -12.96
N PHE A 104 -2.07 -4.38 -12.45
CA PHE A 104 -2.73 -4.53 -11.15
C PHE A 104 -4.18 -4.99 -11.25
N PHE A 105 -4.93 -4.61 -12.30
CA PHE A 105 -6.35 -4.93 -12.37
C PHE A 105 -6.63 -6.28 -13.01
N ALA A 106 -5.86 -6.67 -14.01
CA ALA A 106 -6.04 -7.93 -14.70
C ALA A 106 -5.24 -9.11 -14.08
N THR A 107 -4.60 -8.87 -12.92
CA THR A 107 -3.70 -9.86 -12.29
C THR A 107 -4.36 -10.63 -11.16
N PHE A 108 -3.85 -11.83 -10.88
CA PHE A 108 -4.25 -12.61 -9.72
C PHE A 108 -3.74 -11.97 -8.42
N GLY A 109 -4.62 -11.79 -7.42
CA GLY A 109 -4.26 -11.31 -6.09
C GLY A 109 -3.90 -9.81 -5.97
N GLY A 110 -3.93 -9.03 -7.06
CA GLY A 110 -3.58 -7.60 -7.05
C GLY A 110 -2.08 -7.32 -6.90
N ALA A 111 -1.24 -8.27 -7.29
CA ALA A 111 0.20 -8.10 -7.40
C ALA A 111 0.59 -7.81 -8.85
N PHE A 112 1.57 -6.95 -9.07
CA PHE A 112 1.96 -6.47 -10.39
C PHE A 112 2.38 -7.62 -11.32
N PHE A 113 1.65 -7.84 -12.41
CA PHE A 113 1.84 -8.90 -13.39
C PHE A 113 2.12 -10.31 -12.80
N ASN A 114 1.36 -10.69 -11.76
CA ASN A 114 1.49 -11.99 -11.08
C ASN A 114 0.55 -13.07 -11.68
N GLY A 115 0.43 -13.12 -12.98
CA GLY A 115 -0.47 -14.02 -13.71
C GLY A 115 -1.87 -13.44 -13.92
N TYR A 116 -2.46 -13.74 -15.08
CA TYR A 116 -3.80 -13.24 -15.44
C TYR A 116 -4.89 -13.79 -14.51
N GLY A 117 -5.71 -12.91 -13.98
CA GLY A 117 -6.76 -13.23 -13.02
C GLY A 117 -8.05 -13.65 -13.69
N ARG A 118 -8.25 -14.95 -13.90
CA ARG A 118 -9.51 -15.52 -14.43
C ARG A 118 -10.55 -15.59 -13.33
N GLU A 119 -11.75 -15.02 -13.58
CA GLU A 119 -12.90 -15.10 -12.68
C GLU A 119 -14.16 -15.49 -13.46
N LYS A 120 -15.07 -16.26 -12.83
CA LYS A 120 -16.22 -16.88 -13.53
C LYS A 120 -17.37 -15.90 -13.81
N GLU A 121 -17.70 -15.00 -12.87
CA GLU A 121 -18.93 -14.19 -12.95
C GLU A 121 -18.69 -12.74 -13.37
N ILE A 122 -17.75 -12.08 -12.70
CA ILE A 122 -17.40 -10.66 -12.97
C ILE A 122 -15.91 -10.61 -13.17
N SER A 123 -15.46 -10.00 -14.26
CA SER A 123 -14.02 -9.92 -14.54
C SER A 123 -13.27 -9.27 -13.39
N ARG A 124 -12.05 -9.72 -13.19
CA ARG A 124 -11.13 -9.18 -12.19
C ARG A 124 -10.93 -7.68 -12.38
N VAL A 125 -10.76 -7.26 -13.63
CA VAL A 125 -10.60 -5.85 -14.02
C VAL A 125 -11.78 -5.02 -13.54
N LYS A 126 -13.01 -5.47 -13.81
CA LYS A 126 -14.24 -4.77 -13.40
C LYS A 126 -14.36 -4.65 -11.88
N LYS A 127 -13.95 -5.67 -11.12
CA LYS A 127 -13.92 -5.60 -9.65
C LYS A 127 -12.90 -4.57 -9.16
N CYS A 128 -11.70 -4.55 -9.72
CA CYS A 128 -10.65 -3.60 -9.37
C CYS A 128 -11.05 -2.17 -9.74
N TYR A 129 -11.58 -1.97 -10.93
CA TYR A 129 -12.10 -0.68 -11.40
C TYR A 129 -13.19 -0.13 -10.46
N LYS A 130 -14.21 -0.94 -10.13
CA LYS A 130 -15.25 -0.53 -9.17
C LYS A 130 -14.71 -0.13 -7.81
N ASN A 131 -13.61 -0.77 -7.36
CA ASN A 131 -13.00 -0.45 -6.08
C ASN A 131 -12.22 0.86 -6.10
N ILE A 132 -11.46 1.15 -7.17
CA ILE A 132 -10.72 2.41 -7.25
C ILE A 132 -11.69 3.58 -7.48
N MET A 133 -12.77 3.41 -8.23
CA MET A 133 -13.82 4.44 -8.40
C MET A 133 -14.45 4.83 -7.06
N LYS A 134 -14.68 3.86 -6.14
CA LYS A 134 -15.13 4.18 -4.77
C LYS A 134 -14.10 4.96 -3.95
N GLN A 135 -12.83 4.85 -4.30
CA GLN A 135 -11.71 5.49 -3.64
C GLN A 135 -11.37 6.86 -4.25
N GLN A 136 -11.81 7.14 -5.47
CA GLN A 136 -11.42 8.30 -6.29
C GLN A 136 -11.52 9.62 -5.53
N LYS A 137 -12.65 9.89 -4.86
CA LYS A 137 -12.83 11.12 -4.06
C LYS A 137 -11.78 11.25 -2.95
N ALA A 138 -11.32 10.15 -2.36
CA ALA A 138 -10.28 10.18 -1.34
C ALA A 138 -8.89 10.34 -1.95
N LEU A 139 -8.66 9.85 -3.19
CA LEU A 139 -7.41 10.05 -3.93
C LEU A 139 -7.17 11.52 -4.26
N THR A 140 -8.22 12.30 -4.60
CA THR A 140 -8.06 13.73 -4.96
C THR A 140 -7.47 14.57 -3.84
N ASN A 141 -7.60 14.13 -2.59
CA ASN A 141 -7.09 14.81 -1.40
C ASN A 141 -5.68 14.36 -0.97
N ALA A 142 -4.97 13.62 -1.82
CA ALA A 142 -3.60 13.15 -1.54
C ALA A 142 -2.69 13.41 -2.74
N THR A 143 -1.40 13.53 -2.49
CA THR A 143 -0.35 13.58 -3.53
C THR A 143 0.34 12.23 -3.60
N PHE A 144 0.57 11.72 -4.81
CA PHE A 144 1.28 10.45 -5.00
C PHE A 144 2.56 10.69 -5.79
N VAL A 145 3.68 10.22 -5.25
CA VAL A 145 5.03 10.47 -5.77
C VAL A 145 5.77 9.14 -5.90
N GLU A 146 6.42 8.93 -7.04
CA GLU A 146 7.36 7.83 -7.24
C GLU A 146 8.64 8.12 -6.46
N GLU A 147 8.91 7.32 -5.43
CA GLU A 147 10.14 7.43 -4.67
C GLU A 147 10.41 6.13 -3.92
N ASP A 148 11.68 5.76 -3.79
CA ASP A 148 12.09 4.65 -2.93
C ASP A 148 12.09 5.10 -1.47
N PHE A 149 11.52 4.27 -0.59
CA PHE A 149 11.52 4.49 0.85
C PHE A 149 12.90 4.86 1.41
N PHE A 150 13.94 4.24 0.89
CA PHE A 150 15.32 4.46 1.36
C PHE A 150 15.87 5.86 1.05
N ASN A 151 15.29 6.58 0.10
CA ASN A 151 15.69 7.94 -0.27
C ASN A 151 14.90 9.03 0.47
N LEU A 152 13.87 8.66 1.25
CA LEU A 152 13.02 9.65 1.92
C LEU A 152 13.82 10.43 2.96
N SER A 153 13.70 11.77 2.90
CA SER A 153 14.21 12.70 3.91
C SER A 153 13.05 13.62 4.30
N LEU A 154 12.50 13.43 5.50
CA LEU A 154 11.27 14.06 5.97
C LEU A 154 11.48 14.65 7.36
N LYS A 155 10.72 15.72 7.67
CA LYS A 155 10.76 16.38 8.96
C LYS A 155 9.38 16.86 9.37
N ASP A 156 9.11 16.84 10.68
CA ASP A 156 7.89 17.35 11.31
C ASP A 156 6.59 16.70 10.75
N THR A 157 6.68 15.40 10.36
CA THR A 157 5.55 14.65 9.79
C THR A 157 5.17 13.42 10.63
N LEU A 158 3.98 12.89 10.37
CA LEU A 158 3.63 11.54 10.78
C LEU A 158 3.81 10.60 9.58
N ILE A 159 4.74 9.68 9.70
CA ILE A 159 5.06 8.69 8.67
C ILE A 159 4.43 7.35 9.06
N TYR A 160 3.62 6.79 8.18
CA TYR A 160 3.13 5.43 8.25
C TYR A 160 3.86 4.57 7.24
N ILE A 161 4.36 3.41 7.67
CA ILE A 161 5.12 2.49 6.85
C ILE A 161 4.48 1.10 6.92
N ASP A 162 4.16 0.56 5.76
CA ASP A 162 3.71 -0.83 5.57
C ASP A 162 4.68 -1.54 4.62
N PRO A 163 5.83 -2.02 5.12
CA PRO A 163 6.87 -2.59 4.27
C PRO A 163 6.46 -3.96 3.71
N PRO A 164 7.13 -4.48 2.67
CA PRO A 164 7.05 -5.87 2.28
C PRO A 164 7.47 -6.77 3.46
N TYR A 165 6.64 -7.71 3.89
CA TYR A 165 6.97 -8.56 5.06
C TYR A 165 8.04 -9.61 4.77
N LYS A 166 8.95 -9.83 5.73
CA LYS A 166 10.13 -10.72 5.66
C LYS A 166 9.81 -12.14 5.12
N ASN A 167 8.65 -12.68 5.44
CA ASN A 167 8.23 -14.02 5.02
C ASN A 167 7.31 -14.04 3.79
N SER A 168 7.20 -12.92 3.08
CA SER A 168 6.36 -12.81 1.90
C SER A 168 7.11 -13.32 0.66
N LYS A 169 6.93 -14.59 0.31
CA LYS A 169 7.50 -15.24 -0.90
C LYS A 169 7.13 -14.57 -2.25
N LYS A 170 6.41 -13.45 -2.24
CA LYS A 170 5.73 -12.89 -3.40
C LYS A 170 6.35 -11.62 -3.97
N PHE A 171 7.35 -11.05 -3.33
CA PHE A 171 8.08 -9.93 -3.90
C PHE A 171 9.32 -10.45 -4.63
N LYS A 172 9.41 -10.16 -5.93
CA LYS A 172 10.52 -10.58 -6.80
C LYS A 172 11.86 -9.88 -6.49
N VAL A 173 11.79 -8.79 -5.74
CA VAL A 173 12.96 -8.01 -5.34
C VAL A 173 13.26 -8.29 -3.87
N PRO A 174 14.49 -8.67 -3.52
CA PRO A 174 14.89 -8.80 -2.12
C PRO A 174 14.69 -7.47 -1.39
N PHE A 175 14.03 -7.52 -0.24
CA PHE A 175 13.88 -6.37 0.64
C PHE A 175 14.90 -6.48 1.77
N ASP A 176 15.74 -5.46 1.90
CA ASP A 176 16.78 -5.41 2.91
C ASP A 176 16.17 -4.92 4.23
N TYR A 177 15.90 -5.87 5.13
CA TYR A 177 15.26 -5.58 6.42
C TYR A 177 16.18 -4.86 7.40
N ASP A 178 17.47 -5.09 7.35
CA ASP A 178 18.40 -4.42 8.24
C ASP A 178 18.48 -2.93 7.88
N LYS A 179 18.69 -2.62 6.61
CA LYS A 179 18.58 -1.24 6.09
C LYS A 179 17.21 -0.61 6.32
N PHE A 180 16.14 -1.40 6.27
CA PHE A 180 14.80 -0.88 6.53
C PHE A 180 14.68 -0.35 7.96
N TRP A 181 15.10 -1.10 8.95
CA TRP A 181 15.04 -0.68 10.35
C TRP A 181 15.94 0.51 10.63
N ASP A 182 17.16 0.52 10.07
CA ASP A 182 18.09 1.67 10.16
C ASP A 182 17.43 2.94 9.60
N LYS A 183 16.83 2.84 8.40
CA LYS A 183 16.15 3.99 7.78
C LYS A 183 14.91 4.43 8.54
N ALA A 184 14.15 3.50 9.08
CA ALA A 184 12.96 3.84 9.88
C ALA A 184 13.34 4.55 11.18
N GLN A 185 14.46 4.17 11.82
CA GLN A 185 15.00 4.84 13.01
C GLN A 185 15.54 6.23 12.66
N GLU A 186 16.30 6.38 11.57
CA GLU A 186 16.76 7.68 11.05
C GLU A 186 15.54 8.64 10.85
N LEU A 187 14.48 8.17 10.22
CA LEU A 187 13.29 8.97 10.03
C LEU A 187 12.61 9.34 11.36
N ALA A 188 12.69 8.46 12.37
CA ALA A 188 12.07 8.69 13.68
C ALA A 188 12.76 9.78 14.49
N GLU A 189 13.99 10.17 14.17
CA GLU A 189 14.71 11.27 14.83
C GLU A 189 13.97 12.61 14.71
N ASN A 190 13.31 12.86 13.57
CA ASN A 190 12.67 14.14 13.28
C ASN A 190 11.16 14.01 12.97
N ASN A 191 10.59 12.82 13.12
CA ASN A 191 9.21 12.51 12.75
C ASN A 191 8.54 11.58 13.76
N VAL A 192 7.22 11.50 13.69
CA VAL A 192 6.49 10.40 14.34
C VAL A 192 6.38 9.24 13.35
N VAL A 193 7.04 8.12 13.62
CA VAL A 193 7.04 6.95 12.73
C VAL A 193 6.16 5.84 13.29
N LEU A 194 5.21 5.39 12.49
CA LEU A 194 4.34 4.25 12.74
C LEU A 194 4.62 3.15 11.72
N ILE A 195 4.75 1.90 12.17
CA ILE A 195 5.03 0.76 11.28
C ILE A 195 3.99 -0.33 11.49
N SER A 196 3.42 -0.84 10.39
CA SER A 196 2.67 -2.10 10.38
C SER A 196 3.62 -3.25 10.14
N GLU A 197 3.70 -4.24 11.05
CA GLU A 197 4.59 -5.38 10.90
C GLU A 197 4.05 -6.62 11.63
N GLN A 198 4.48 -7.80 11.19
CA GLN A 198 4.12 -9.09 11.80
C GLN A 198 5.17 -9.57 12.80
N THR A 199 6.41 -9.12 12.67
CA THR A 199 7.53 -9.49 13.53
C THR A 199 8.33 -8.24 13.86
N ILE A 200 8.50 -7.96 15.15
CA ILE A 200 9.29 -6.83 15.65
C ILE A 200 10.63 -7.42 16.12
N PRO A 201 11.79 -6.93 15.64
CA PRO A 201 13.07 -7.32 16.18
C PRO A 201 13.22 -6.93 17.65
N ASP A 202 13.95 -7.73 18.44
CA ASP A 202 14.06 -7.55 19.90
C ASP A 202 14.82 -6.27 20.29
N ASP A 203 15.68 -5.78 19.39
CA ASP A 203 16.51 -4.57 19.56
C ASP A 203 15.77 -3.28 19.20
N ILE A 204 14.59 -3.36 18.60
CA ILE A 204 13.79 -2.19 18.21
C ILE A 204 12.98 -1.66 19.39
N LYS A 205 13.29 -0.43 19.82
CA LYS A 205 12.55 0.28 20.87
C LYS A 205 11.28 0.88 20.28
N CYS A 206 10.12 0.37 20.70
CA CYS A 206 8.83 0.84 20.20
C CYS A 206 7.72 0.71 21.24
N ASP A 207 6.62 1.44 20.99
CA ASP A 207 5.34 1.25 21.68
C ASP A 207 4.38 0.47 20.77
N ILE A 208 3.78 -0.61 21.25
CA ILE A 208 2.75 -1.33 20.51
C ILE A 208 1.42 -0.58 20.72
N LEU A 209 0.93 0.05 19.65
CA LEU A 209 -0.33 0.82 19.64
C LEU A 209 -1.55 -0.06 19.36
N PHE A 210 -1.34 -1.15 18.60
CA PHE A 210 -2.39 -2.07 18.21
C PHE A 210 -1.79 -3.45 17.91
N LYS A 211 -2.52 -4.49 18.31
CA LYS A 211 -2.20 -5.89 18.00
C LYS A 211 -3.46 -6.62 17.60
N LYS A 212 -3.41 -7.37 16.52
CA LYS A 212 -4.52 -8.18 16.07
C LYS A 212 -4.05 -9.55 15.57
N PRO A 213 -4.59 -10.66 16.06
CA PRO A 213 -4.35 -11.97 15.50
C PRO A 213 -4.99 -12.06 14.10
N LEU A 214 -4.23 -12.59 13.16
CA LEU A 214 -4.67 -12.91 11.80
C LEU A 214 -4.61 -14.44 11.61
N ARG A 215 -5.73 -15.04 11.22
CA ARG A 215 -5.75 -16.43 10.79
C ARG A 215 -5.45 -16.51 9.31
N MET A 216 -4.44 -17.26 8.94
CA MET A 216 -4.07 -17.52 7.55
C MET A 216 -4.13 -19.03 7.30
N THR A 217 -4.82 -19.42 6.22
CA THR A 217 -4.81 -20.82 5.78
C THR A 217 -3.46 -21.15 5.15
N ILE A 218 -2.81 -22.20 5.61
CA ILE A 218 -1.59 -22.72 4.99
C ILE A 218 -2.05 -23.52 3.75
N ALA A 219 -1.73 -23.01 2.56
CA ALA A 219 -2.20 -23.56 1.29
C ALA A 219 -1.80 -25.03 1.06
N ALA A 220 -0.71 -25.50 1.70
CA ALA A 220 -0.19 -26.85 1.53
C ALA A 220 -0.89 -27.89 2.40
N THR A 221 -1.42 -27.51 3.56
CA THR A 221 -1.97 -28.47 4.57
C THR A 221 -3.43 -28.20 4.91
N GLY A 222 -3.99 -27.06 4.52
CA GLY A 222 -5.31 -26.60 4.96
C GLY A 222 -5.36 -26.14 6.41
N GLU A 223 -4.28 -26.23 7.14
CA GLU A 223 -4.18 -25.80 8.53
C GLU A 223 -4.14 -24.28 8.65
N TYR A 224 -4.50 -23.77 9.83
CA TYR A 224 -4.44 -22.34 10.12
C TYR A 224 -3.15 -22.00 10.85
N ALA A 225 -2.37 -21.06 10.29
CA ALA A 225 -1.32 -20.37 11.04
C ALA A 225 -1.88 -19.10 11.67
N GLU A 226 -1.64 -18.89 12.95
CA GLU A 226 -1.90 -17.60 13.59
C GLU A 226 -0.67 -16.70 13.46
N ARG A 227 -0.88 -15.52 12.96
CA ARG A 227 0.11 -14.44 12.94
C ARG A 227 -0.50 -13.21 13.57
N ASN A 228 0.33 -12.39 14.19
CA ASN A 228 -0.11 -11.11 14.71
C ASN A 228 0.20 -10.02 13.69
N GLU A 229 -0.70 -9.07 13.57
CA GLU A 229 -0.44 -7.79 12.92
C GLU A 229 -0.29 -6.75 14.02
N TYR A 230 0.81 -6.06 14.02
CA TYR A 230 1.12 -4.99 14.94
C TYR A 230 1.07 -3.64 14.24
N LEU A 231 0.63 -2.61 14.94
CA LEU A 231 0.96 -1.23 14.65
C LEU A 231 1.85 -0.74 15.78
N ILE A 232 3.06 -0.38 15.48
CA ILE A 232 4.03 0.12 16.45
C ILE A 232 4.36 1.59 16.18
N ARG A 233 4.81 2.29 17.22
CA ARG A 233 5.45 3.60 17.15
C ARG A 233 6.90 3.48 17.58
N LEU A 234 7.84 3.90 16.74
CA LEU A 234 9.26 3.99 17.11
C LEU A 234 9.48 5.07 18.19
N LYS A 235 10.49 4.80 19.05
CA LYS A 235 10.90 5.72 20.14
C LYS A 235 12.19 6.42 19.79
#